data_379fe23930bf8e12f9cc248fed722240
#
_entry.id   379fe23930bf8e12f9cc248fed722240
#
_cell.length_a   1.000
_cell.length_b   1.000
_cell.length_c   1.000
_cell.angle_alpha   90.00
_cell.angle_beta   90.00
_cell.angle_gamma   90.00
#
_symmetry.space_group_name_H-M   'P 1'
#
loop_
_entity.id
_entity.type
_entity.pdbx_description
1 polymer ?
#
loop_
_entity_poly.entity_id
_entity_poly.type
_entity_poly.pdbx_seq_one_letter_code
_entity_poly.pdbx_strand_id
1 'polypeptide(L)'
;MQYIFLSHDVDWRRQGPPVEHVLERKDRFDSEIFANTKPENLYRNIPKYMELEERFGIRSTFFFRTVYENGNLSDYEDDIQSLLKGNWEIGLHTDPQSVNDIEKIRQEKEKLESLTKTPIIGNRVHFLNYNSELPIKLKKLGFVYDASLRYSKNKIDEKEMGHSKIDGVIEFPVTLMDAYLFTHMGINEEGIIPEFKKTIEIGRNFSDVNVISVIWHDNVLKMKGGRMYEKILEFLTSQDDVKILPGKDLVKILK
;
A
#
# COMPACT_ATOMS: atom_id res chain seq x y z
N MET A 1 -19.88 -9.86 4.15
CA MET A 1 -18.40 -10.10 4.20
C MET A 1 -17.70 -8.81 3.90
N GLN A 2 -16.74 -8.41 4.72
CA GLN A 2 -15.89 -7.24 4.52
C GLN A 2 -14.53 -7.70 4.02
N TYR A 3 -14.05 -7.17 2.92
CA TYR A 3 -12.71 -7.45 2.42
C TYR A 3 -11.78 -6.28 2.72
N ILE A 4 -10.62 -6.58 3.27
CA ILE A 4 -9.55 -5.61 3.45
C ILE A 4 -8.54 -5.80 2.33
N PHE A 5 -8.43 -4.82 1.45
CA PHE A 5 -7.34 -4.72 0.50
C PHE A 5 -6.13 -4.11 1.19
N LEU A 6 -5.27 -4.97 1.73
CA LEU A 6 -4.06 -4.55 2.43
C LEU A 6 -2.90 -4.37 1.45
N SER A 7 -2.23 -3.22 1.55
CA SER A 7 -1.14 -2.89 0.63
C SER A 7 -0.06 -2.01 1.26
N HIS A 8 1.14 -2.09 0.67
CA HIS A 8 2.33 -1.34 1.08
C HIS A 8 2.91 -0.62 -0.12
N ASP A 9 3.14 0.68 0.02
CA ASP A 9 3.85 1.48 -0.98
C ASP A 9 5.33 1.53 -0.62
N VAL A 10 6.20 1.12 -1.57
CA VAL A 10 7.66 1.12 -1.42
C VAL A 10 8.19 2.40 -2.05
N ASP A 11 8.20 3.45 -1.25
CA ASP A 11 8.45 4.82 -1.72
C ASP A 11 9.92 5.18 -1.86
N TRP A 12 10.76 4.65 -0.97
CA TRP A 12 12.17 4.99 -0.89
C TRP A 12 13.04 3.95 -1.59
N ARG A 13 14.23 4.37 -2.06
CA ARG A 13 15.27 3.41 -2.47
C ARG A 13 15.59 2.45 -1.33
N ARG A 14 16.09 1.27 -1.64
CA ARG A 14 16.35 0.20 -0.66
C ARG A 14 17.28 0.63 0.49
N GLN A 15 18.21 1.54 0.22
CA GLN A 15 19.14 2.11 1.19
C GLN A 15 18.49 3.19 2.08
N GLY A 16 17.18 3.45 1.87
CA GLY A 16 16.45 4.50 2.56
C GLY A 16 16.75 5.91 2.06
N PRO A 17 16.13 6.92 2.67
CA PRO A 17 16.37 8.33 2.35
C PRO A 17 17.77 8.78 2.77
N PRO A 18 18.23 9.97 2.34
CA PRO A 18 19.42 10.62 2.88
C PRO A 18 19.38 10.73 4.41
N VAL A 19 20.54 10.66 5.06
CA VAL A 19 20.63 10.69 6.54
C VAL A 19 20.00 11.96 7.11
N GLU A 20 20.18 13.09 6.44
CA GLU A 20 19.60 14.39 6.81
C GLU A 20 18.07 14.30 6.91
N HIS A 21 17.42 13.66 5.95
CA HIS A 21 15.97 13.43 5.97
C HIS A 21 15.52 12.63 7.21
N VAL A 22 16.30 11.62 7.59
CA VAL A 22 16.02 10.80 8.78
C VAL A 22 16.19 11.62 10.06
N LEU A 23 17.27 12.41 10.15
CA LEU A 23 17.57 13.27 11.31
C LEU A 23 16.50 14.35 11.52
N GLU A 24 16.01 14.97 10.44
CA GLU A 24 14.93 15.96 10.49
C GLU A 24 13.61 15.37 11.02
N ARG A 25 13.45 14.06 10.94
CA ARG A 25 12.24 13.33 11.32
C ARG A 25 12.43 12.38 12.50
N LYS A 26 13.51 12.56 13.25
CA LYS A 26 13.86 11.73 14.42
C LYS A 26 12.70 11.59 15.42
N ASP A 27 11.90 12.62 15.57
CA ASP A 27 10.77 12.65 16.51
C ASP A 27 9.63 11.69 16.13
N ARG A 28 9.65 11.15 14.90
CA ARG A 28 8.74 10.10 14.46
C ARG A 28 9.09 8.73 15.04
N PHE A 29 10.28 8.57 15.62
CA PHE A 29 10.75 7.32 16.21
C PHE A 29 10.82 7.44 17.73
N ASP A 30 10.76 6.31 18.43
CA ASP A 30 11.17 6.27 19.82
C ASP A 30 12.68 6.46 19.92
N SER A 31 13.13 7.15 20.96
CA SER A 31 14.54 7.46 21.17
C SER A 31 15.43 6.21 21.23
N GLU A 32 14.93 5.12 21.81
CA GLU A 32 15.63 3.84 21.89
C GLU A 32 15.78 3.18 20.51
N ILE A 33 14.70 3.14 19.69
CA ILE A 33 14.74 2.61 18.33
C ILE A 33 15.71 3.44 17.48
N PHE A 34 15.62 4.77 17.59
CA PHE A 34 16.47 5.68 16.83
C PHE A 34 17.95 5.54 17.19
N ALA A 35 18.27 5.40 18.48
CA ALA A 35 19.64 5.25 18.95
C ALA A 35 20.28 3.89 18.58
N ASN A 36 19.48 2.83 18.53
CA ASN A 36 19.96 1.46 18.32
C ASN A 36 19.81 0.95 16.88
N THR A 37 19.27 1.76 15.96
CA THR A 37 19.06 1.36 14.56
C THR A 37 19.83 2.29 13.63
N LYS A 38 20.64 1.71 12.75
CA LYS A 38 21.31 2.50 11.71
C LYS A 38 20.28 3.23 10.85
N PRO A 39 20.51 4.50 10.45
CA PRO A 39 19.55 5.30 9.69
C PRO A 39 19.00 4.59 8.43
N GLU A 40 19.86 3.91 7.68
CA GLU A 40 19.48 3.15 6.48
C GLU A 40 18.52 2.00 6.75
N ASN A 41 18.48 1.48 7.97
CA ASN A 41 17.62 0.37 8.38
C ASN A 41 16.29 0.84 9.01
N LEU A 42 16.16 2.13 9.33
CA LEU A 42 14.92 2.65 9.90
C LEU A 42 13.74 2.57 8.91
N TYR A 43 14.03 2.75 7.63
CA TYR A 43 13.04 2.79 6.54
C TYR A 43 12.89 1.45 5.81
N ARG A 44 13.74 0.47 6.04
CA ARG A 44 13.69 -0.83 5.38
C ARG A 44 13.00 -1.86 6.26
N ASN A 45 11.75 -2.20 5.94
CA ASN A 45 10.96 -3.09 6.78
C ASN A 45 10.24 -4.22 6.03
N ILE A 46 10.41 -4.38 4.71
CA ILE A 46 9.75 -5.44 3.93
C ILE A 46 9.87 -6.82 4.59
N PRO A 47 11.07 -7.30 5.02
CA PRO A 47 11.17 -8.61 5.66
C PRO A 47 10.35 -8.70 6.96
N LYS A 48 10.22 -7.59 7.71
CA LYS A 48 9.45 -7.60 8.95
C LYS A 48 7.95 -7.58 8.70
N TYR A 49 7.48 -6.90 7.65
CA TYR A 49 6.09 -7.03 7.20
C TYR A 49 5.77 -8.47 6.79
N MET A 50 6.64 -9.11 6.01
CA MET A 50 6.48 -10.51 5.63
C MET A 50 6.37 -11.43 6.85
N GLU A 51 7.24 -11.26 7.85
CA GLU A 51 7.21 -12.03 9.10
C GLU A 51 5.88 -11.84 9.85
N LEU A 52 5.42 -10.59 10.00
CA LEU A 52 4.18 -10.28 10.69
C LEU A 52 2.98 -10.89 9.96
N GLU A 53 2.85 -10.65 8.66
CA GLU A 53 1.75 -11.15 7.86
C GLU A 53 1.71 -12.69 7.80
N GLU A 54 2.88 -13.34 7.72
CA GLU A 54 2.99 -14.80 7.77
C GLU A 54 2.42 -15.35 9.09
N ARG A 55 2.70 -14.72 10.23
CA ARG A 55 2.18 -15.12 11.54
C ARG A 55 0.65 -15.09 11.61
N PHE A 56 0.01 -14.18 10.87
CA PHE A 56 -1.46 -14.08 10.77
C PHE A 56 -2.03 -14.84 9.58
N GLY A 57 -1.19 -15.54 8.79
CA GLY A 57 -1.63 -16.30 7.61
C GLY A 57 -2.19 -15.44 6.48
N ILE A 58 -1.80 -14.18 6.40
CA ILE A 58 -2.28 -13.22 5.39
C ILE A 58 -1.20 -12.88 4.37
N ARG A 59 -1.64 -12.33 3.25
CA ARG A 59 -0.79 -11.78 2.19
C ARG A 59 -1.36 -10.44 1.76
N SER A 60 -0.47 -9.51 1.43
CA SER A 60 -0.78 -8.16 0.96
C SER A 60 -0.21 -7.93 -0.44
N THR A 61 -0.42 -6.71 -0.95
CA THR A 61 0.20 -6.22 -2.19
C THR A 61 1.28 -5.21 -1.87
N PHE A 62 2.47 -5.39 -2.44
CA PHE A 62 3.56 -4.40 -2.39
C PHE A 62 3.65 -3.67 -3.73
N PHE A 63 3.46 -2.36 -3.72
CA PHE A 63 3.60 -1.51 -4.89
C PHE A 63 5.01 -0.94 -4.96
N PHE A 64 5.77 -1.32 -5.99
CA PHE A 64 7.14 -0.86 -6.20
C PHE A 64 7.22 0.23 -7.24
N ARG A 65 7.94 1.31 -6.93
CA ARG A 65 8.38 2.29 -7.91
C ARG A 65 9.46 1.69 -8.81
N THR A 66 9.58 2.22 -10.01
CA THR A 66 10.68 1.85 -10.93
C THR A 66 11.71 2.96 -11.08
N VAL A 67 11.40 4.12 -10.53
CA VAL A 67 12.25 5.31 -10.49
C VAL A 67 12.42 5.74 -9.02
N TYR A 68 13.66 5.71 -8.54
CA TYR A 68 14.04 6.15 -7.19
C TYR A 68 15.13 7.20 -7.29
N GLU A 69 15.07 8.25 -6.46
CA GLU A 69 16.16 9.21 -6.36
C GLU A 69 17.42 8.50 -5.83
N ASN A 70 18.49 8.50 -6.64
CA ASN A 70 19.77 7.86 -6.31
C ASN A 70 19.68 6.37 -5.92
N GLY A 71 18.78 5.62 -6.56
CA GLY A 71 18.60 4.19 -6.35
C GLY A 71 18.03 3.49 -7.59
N ASN A 72 18.07 2.19 -7.59
CA ASN A 72 17.56 1.35 -8.67
C ASN A 72 16.52 0.35 -8.17
N LEU A 73 15.54 0.02 -9.01
CA LEU A 73 14.59 -1.05 -8.73
C LEU A 73 15.31 -2.40 -8.47
N SER A 74 16.40 -2.68 -9.19
CA SER A 74 17.20 -3.90 -9.02
C SER A 74 17.82 -4.05 -7.62
N ASP A 75 17.95 -2.97 -6.86
CA ASP A 75 18.40 -3.05 -5.48
C ASP A 75 17.41 -3.85 -4.60
N TYR A 76 16.14 -3.94 -5.02
CA TYR A 76 15.09 -4.69 -4.36
C TYR A 76 14.92 -6.13 -4.87
N GLU A 77 15.78 -6.63 -5.74
CA GLU A 77 15.61 -7.95 -6.38
C GLU A 77 15.40 -9.06 -5.36
N ASP A 78 16.23 -9.14 -4.32
CA ASP A 78 16.10 -10.16 -3.26
C ASP A 78 14.78 -10.04 -2.49
N ASP A 79 14.36 -8.81 -2.16
CA ASP A 79 13.12 -8.56 -1.43
C ASP A 79 11.91 -8.95 -2.31
N ILE A 80 11.92 -8.58 -3.60
CA ILE A 80 10.89 -8.93 -4.58
C ILE A 80 10.80 -10.45 -4.78
N GLN A 81 11.94 -11.14 -4.97
CA GLN A 81 11.95 -12.60 -5.13
C GLN A 81 11.43 -13.31 -3.87
N SER A 82 11.76 -12.79 -2.68
CA SER A 82 11.25 -13.33 -1.41
C SER A 82 9.74 -13.16 -1.29
N LEU A 83 9.20 -11.98 -1.64
CA LEU A 83 7.78 -11.70 -1.68
C LEU A 83 7.04 -12.65 -2.64
N LEU A 84 7.54 -12.81 -3.87
CA LEU A 84 6.94 -13.69 -4.88
C LEU A 84 6.95 -15.15 -4.43
N LYS A 85 8.07 -15.64 -3.88
CA LYS A 85 8.19 -17.00 -3.34
C LYS A 85 7.19 -17.27 -2.22
N GLY A 86 6.92 -16.26 -1.40
CA GLY A 86 5.94 -16.34 -0.31
C GLY A 86 4.50 -16.04 -0.73
N ASN A 87 4.23 -15.85 -2.04
CA ASN A 87 2.92 -15.58 -2.62
C ASN A 87 2.32 -14.20 -2.30
N TRP A 88 3.13 -13.22 -1.89
CA TRP A 88 2.71 -11.82 -1.88
C TRP A 88 2.49 -11.32 -3.31
N GLU A 89 1.70 -10.26 -3.46
CA GLU A 89 1.51 -9.63 -4.77
C GLU A 89 2.50 -8.48 -4.95
N ILE A 90 3.01 -8.34 -6.17
CA ILE A 90 3.76 -7.17 -6.60
C ILE A 90 2.89 -6.35 -7.55
N GLY A 91 2.71 -5.07 -7.25
CA GLY A 91 2.06 -4.07 -8.08
C GLY A 91 3.01 -2.97 -8.52
N LEU A 92 2.63 -2.22 -9.55
CA LEU A 92 3.38 -1.06 -10.00
C LEU A 92 2.99 0.18 -9.19
N HIS A 93 3.98 0.86 -8.60
CA HIS A 93 3.82 2.19 -8.03
C HIS A 93 4.25 3.24 -9.06
N THR A 94 3.31 3.57 -9.98
CA THR A 94 3.57 4.46 -11.12
C THR A 94 4.09 5.82 -10.67
N ASP A 95 5.13 6.32 -11.34
CA ASP A 95 5.66 7.66 -11.10
C ASP A 95 4.61 8.73 -11.46
N PRO A 96 4.40 9.77 -10.63
CA PRO A 96 3.44 10.84 -10.91
C PRO A 96 3.67 11.56 -12.23
N GLN A 97 4.92 11.63 -12.71
CA GLN A 97 5.25 12.26 -13.99
C GLN A 97 4.87 11.39 -15.20
N SER A 98 4.62 10.10 -14.98
CA SER A 98 4.24 9.14 -16.04
C SER A 98 2.74 9.09 -16.31
N VAL A 99 1.90 9.58 -15.39
CA VAL A 99 0.43 9.45 -15.45
C VAL A 99 -0.18 9.96 -16.75
N ASN A 100 0.41 11.00 -17.35
CA ASN A 100 -0.08 11.58 -18.60
C ASN A 100 0.50 10.90 -19.85
N ASP A 101 1.47 10.01 -19.71
CA ASP A 101 2.21 9.39 -20.82
C ASP A 101 2.12 7.85 -20.73
N ILE A 102 1.31 7.26 -21.61
CA ILE A 102 1.10 5.81 -21.64
C ILE A 102 2.40 5.02 -21.90
N GLU A 103 3.33 5.57 -22.67
CA GLU A 103 4.59 4.88 -22.99
C GLU A 103 5.55 4.87 -21.78
N LYS A 104 5.52 5.90 -20.95
CA LYS A 104 6.25 5.89 -19.68
C LYS A 104 5.68 4.85 -18.72
N ILE A 105 4.35 4.78 -18.56
CA ILE A 105 3.71 3.74 -17.73
C ILE A 105 4.06 2.34 -18.27
N ARG A 106 4.06 2.16 -19.60
CA ARG A 106 4.47 0.91 -20.24
C ARG A 106 5.91 0.52 -19.86
N GLN A 107 6.84 1.44 -19.99
CA GLN A 107 8.26 1.20 -19.65
C GLN A 107 8.45 0.85 -18.18
N GLU A 108 7.74 1.53 -17.28
CA GLU A 108 7.76 1.20 -15.86
C GLU A 108 7.23 -0.21 -15.60
N LYS A 109 6.09 -0.56 -16.21
CA LYS A 109 5.50 -1.90 -16.11
C LYS A 109 6.46 -2.98 -16.61
N GLU A 110 7.00 -2.82 -17.82
CA GLU A 110 7.95 -3.75 -18.44
C GLU A 110 9.22 -3.92 -17.60
N LYS A 111 9.73 -2.83 -17.03
CA LYS A 111 10.88 -2.87 -16.13
C LYS A 111 10.60 -3.71 -14.88
N LEU A 112 9.42 -3.55 -14.27
CA LEU A 112 9.04 -4.35 -13.10
C LEU A 112 8.77 -5.81 -13.49
N GLU A 113 8.08 -6.08 -14.60
CA GLU A 113 7.85 -7.42 -15.14
C GLU A 113 9.13 -8.15 -15.51
N SER A 114 10.14 -7.41 -16.00
CA SER A 114 11.45 -7.99 -16.30
C SER A 114 12.16 -8.54 -15.06
N LEU A 115 11.91 -7.95 -13.89
CA LEU A 115 12.48 -8.37 -12.62
C LEU A 115 11.63 -9.47 -11.94
N THR A 116 10.31 -9.32 -11.96
CA THR A 116 9.39 -10.28 -11.32
C THR A 116 9.17 -11.55 -12.13
N LYS A 117 9.37 -11.52 -13.45
CA LYS A 117 9.03 -12.59 -14.42
C LYS A 117 7.54 -12.98 -14.37
N THR A 118 6.68 -12.11 -13.87
CA THR A 118 5.23 -12.32 -13.76
C THR A 118 4.49 -11.08 -14.27
N PRO A 119 3.30 -11.23 -14.85
CA PRO A 119 2.47 -10.10 -15.24
C PRO A 119 2.12 -9.21 -14.04
N ILE A 120 2.29 -7.92 -14.19
CA ILE A 120 1.86 -6.92 -13.21
C ILE A 120 0.45 -6.46 -13.58
N ILE A 121 -0.51 -6.74 -12.70
CA ILE A 121 -1.94 -6.49 -12.94
C ILE A 121 -2.52 -5.37 -12.08
N GLY A 122 -1.83 -4.95 -11.03
CA GLY A 122 -2.23 -3.89 -10.12
C GLY A 122 -1.39 -2.63 -10.27
N ASN A 123 -2.04 -1.49 -10.18
CA ASN A 123 -1.42 -0.17 -10.22
C ASN A 123 -1.79 0.67 -9.00
N ARG A 124 -0.88 1.54 -8.58
CA ARG A 124 -1.11 2.69 -7.72
C ARG A 124 -0.17 3.81 -8.14
N VAL A 125 -0.68 5.02 -8.28
CA VAL A 125 0.16 6.18 -8.60
C VAL A 125 0.75 6.75 -7.31
N HIS A 126 2.05 6.99 -7.31
CA HIS A 126 2.73 7.66 -6.20
C HIS A 126 2.10 9.03 -5.92
N PHE A 127 1.96 9.39 -4.64
CA PHE A 127 1.20 10.55 -4.16
C PHE A 127 -0.30 10.51 -4.48
N LEU A 128 -0.85 9.37 -4.95
CA LEU A 128 -2.24 9.23 -5.40
C LEU A 128 -2.61 10.28 -6.49
N ASN A 129 -1.67 10.55 -7.40
CA ASN A 129 -1.86 11.52 -8.48
C ASN A 129 -2.75 10.95 -9.59
N TYR A 130 -4.03 10.85 -9.31
CA TYR A 130 -5.04 10.31 -10.23
C TYR A 130 -5.55 11.37 -11.22
N ASN A 131 -5.83 10.95 -12.47
CA ASN A 131 -6.63 11.71 -13.42
C ASN A 131 -7.64 10.80 -14.13
N SER A 132 -8.68 11.39 -14.72
CA SER A 132 -9.78 10.67 -15.36
C SER A 132 -9.40 9.86 -16.60
N GLU A 133 -8.24 10.12 -17.23
CA GLU A 133 -7.74 9.37 -18.40
C GLU A 133 -6.90 8.15 -17.99
N LEU A 134 -6.47 8.08 -16.73
CA LEU A 134 -5.59 7.02 -16.25
C LEU A 134 -6.21 5.62 -16.45
N PRO A 135 -7.48 5.34 -16.10
CA PRO A 135 -8.06 4.01 -16.28
C PRO A 135 -8.01 3.52 -17.72
N ILE A 136 -8.26 4.40 -18.71
CA ILE A 136 -8.17 4.06 -20.13
C ILE A 136 -6.75 3.62 -20.52
N LYS A 137 -5.72 4.33 -20.02
CA LYS A 137 -4.31 4.00 -20.27
C LYS A 137 -3.95 2.68 -19.62
N LEU A 138 -4.32 2.49 -18.35
CA LEU A 138 -4.08 1.26 -17.60
C LEU A 138 -4.74 0.05 -18.28
N LYS A 139 -5.99 0.19 -18.75
CA LYS A 139 -6.68 -0.86 -19.49
C LYS A 139 -5.93 -1.28 -20.76
N LYS A 140 -5.45 -0.30 -21.54
CA LYS A 140 -4.65 -0.57 -22.76
C LYS A 140 -3.35 -1.30 -22.47
N LEU A 141 -2.77 -1.11 -21.28
CA LEU A 141 -1.57 -1.77 -20.82
C LEU A 141 -1.81 -3.10 -20.11
N GLY A 142 -3.08 -3.55 -20.01
CA GLY A 142 -3.44 -4.84 -19.41
C GLY A 142 -3.49 -4.85 -17.89
N PHE A 143 -3.52 -3.68 -17.23
CA PHE A 143 -3.84 -3.64 -15.81
C PHE A 143 -5.29 -4.05 -15.56
N VAL A 144 -5.51 -4.74 -14.46
CA VAL A 144 -6.83 -5.25 -14.04
C VAL A 144 -7.46 -4.34 -13.00
N TYR A 145 -6.64 -3.78 -12.12
CA TYR A 145 -7.10 -2.86 -11.09
C TYR A 145 -6.14 -1.68 -10.88
N ASP A 146 -6.70 -0.59 -10.35
CA ASP A 146 -5.99 0.58 -9.84
C ASP A 146 -6.40 0.85 -8.39
N ALA A 147 -5.55 1.50 -7.63
CA ALA A 147 -5.82 1.87 -6.26
C ALA A 147 -5.25 3.27 -5.96
N SER A 148 -5.52 4.21 -6.87
CA SER A 148 -4.98 5.58 -6.81
C SER A 148 -6.01 6.62 -6.38
N LEU A 149 -7.30 6.30 -6.46
CA LEU A 149 -8.35 7.28 -6.20
C LEU A 149 -8.51 7.55 -4.71
N ARG A 150 -8.58 8.84 -4.36
CA ARG A 150 -8.91 9.29 -3.01
C ARG A 150 -9.65 10.62 -3.05
N TYR A 151 -10.66 10.76 -2.19
CA TYR A 151 -11.51 11.95 -2.11
C TYR A 151 -11.16 12.88 -0.96
N SER A 152 -10.63 12.36 0.16
CA SER A 152 -10.34 13.18 1.35
C SER A 152 -9.03 12.78 2.03
N LYS A 153 -8.32 13.78 2.59
CA LYS A 153 -7.14 13.58 3.43
C LYS A 153 -7.43 13.72 4.93
N ASN A 154 -8.49 14.45 5.28
CA ASN A 154 -8.75 14.88 6.65
C ASN A 154 -9.86 14.07 7.35
N LYS A 155 -10.49 13.16 6.65
CA LYS A 155 -11.52 12.27 7.17
C LYS A 155 -11.60 11.01 6.32
N ILE A 156 -12.17 9.95 6.87
CA ILE A 156 -12.59 8.79 6.10
C ILE A 156 -13.89 9.17 5.40
N ASP A 157 -13.93 9.05 4.09
CA ASP A 157 -15.10 9.33 3.28
C ASP A 157 -15.76 8.01 2.85
N GLU A 158 -17.06 7.90 3.02
CA GLU A 158 -17.81 6.70 2.64
C GLU A 158 -17.67 6.37 1.14
N LYS A 159 -17.44 7.38 0.29
CA LYS A 159 -17.15 7.20 -1.15
C LYS A 159 -15.83 6.46 -1.43
N GLU A 160 -14.95 6.34 -0.43
CA GLU A 160 -13.70 5.61 -0.49
C GLU A 160 -13.86 4.15 -0.05
N MET A 161 -15.09 3.70 0.21
CA MET A 161 -15.40 2.31 0.54
C MET A 161 -15.97 1.58 -0.68
N GLY A 162 -15.67 0.29 -0.77
CA GLY A 162 -16.12 -0.53 -1.90
C GLY A 162 -15.15 -0.55 -3.06
N HIS A 163 -15.69 -0.72 -4.23
CA HIS A 163 -14.97 -0.73 -5.50
C HIS A 163 -15.88 -0.23 -6.62
N SER A 164 -15.28 0.19 -7.71
CA SER A 164 -16.01 0.56 -8.92
C SER A 164 -15.27 0.04 -10.15
N LYS A 165 -15.96 0.00 -11.29
CA LYS A 165 -15.33 -0.34 -12.56
C LYS A 165 -15.32 0.91 -13.45
N ILE A 166 -14.12 1.45 -13.69
CA ILE A 166 -13.91 2.66 -14.48
C ILE A 166 -13.15 2.26 -15.75
N ASP A 167 -13.76 2.47 -16.92
CA ASP A 167 -13.19 2.14 -18.24
C ASP A 167 -12.62 0.70 -18.34
N GLY A 168 -13.22 -0.23 -17.59
CA GLY A 168 -12.86 -1.63 -17.60
C GLY A 168 -11.72 -2.03 -16.66
N VAL A 169 -11.24 -1.10 -15.83
CA VAL A 169 -10.32 -1.32 -14.70
C VAL A 169 -11.13 -1.26 -13.41
N ILE A 170 -10.84 -2.17 -12.46
CA ILE A 170 -11.43 -2.11 -11.12
C ILE A 170 -10.65 -1.06 -10.32
N GLU A 171 -11.36 -0.08 -9.80
CA GLU A 171 -10.80 0.91 -8.88
C GLU A 171 -11.11 0.50 -7.44
N PHE A 172 -10.07 0.48 -6.60
CA PHE A 172 -10.15 0.36 -5.16
C PHE A 172 -9.77 1.70 -4.51
N PRO A 173 -10.75 2.59 -4.24
CA PRO A 173 -10.43 3.88 -3.61
C PRO A 173 -9.73 3.69 -2.27
N VAL A 174 -8.77 4.55 -1.96
CA VAL A 174 -7.99 4.46 -0.72
C VAL A 174 -8.82 4.91 0.47
N THR A 175 -9.20 3.99 1.36
CA THR A 175 -10.02 4.29 2.53
C THR A 175 -9.17 4.72 3.73
N LEU A 176 -8.15 3.93 4.07
CA LEU A 176 -7.27 4.17 5.21
C LEU A 176 -5.82 4.25 4.74
N MET A 177 -5.10 5.24 5.20
CA MET A 177 -3.66 5.39 4.91
C MET A 177 -2.95 5.91 6.15
N ASP A 178 -1.88 5.25 6.56
CA ASP A 178 -1.06 5.62 7.72
C ASP A 178 -0.67 7.10 7.72
N ALA A 179 -0.12 7.61 6.60
CA ALA A 179 0.29 8.99 6.48
C ALA A 179 -0.86 9.98 6.73
N TYR A 180 -2.09 9.64 6.31
CA TYR A 180 -3.24 10.53 6.52
C TYR A 180 -3.81 10.41 7.93
N LEU A 181 -3.87 9.19 8.47
CA LEU A 181 -4.30 8.96 9.84
C LEU A 181 -3.46 9.77 10.83
N PHE A 182 -2.13 9.68 10.70
CA PHE A 182 -1.23 10.35 11.64
C PHE A 182 -1.01 11.84 11.34
N THR A 183 -0.89 12.24 10.06
CA THR A 183 -0.45 13.59 9.69
C THR A 183 -1.62 14.55 9.47
N HIS A 184 -2.68 14.12 8.79
CA HIS A 184 -3.80 14.97 8.42
C HIS A 184 -4.99 14.87 9.38
N MET A 185 -5.29 13.66 9.86
CA MET A 185 -6.37 13.42 10.80
C MET A 185 -5.91 13.56 12.27
N GLY A 186 -4.59 13.58 12.51
CA GLY A 186 -4.01 13.75 13.85
C GLY A 186 -4.34 12.62 14.82
N ILE A 187 -4.62 11.41 14.31
CA ILE A 187 -4.96 10.24 15.13
C ILE A 187 -3.67 9.72 15.76
N ASN A 188 -3.66 9.59 17.07
CA ASN A 188 -2.57 8.96 17.81
C ASN A 188 -2.69 7.43 17.83
N GLU A 189 -1.70 6.75 18.40
CA GLU A 189 -1.68 5.27 18.48
C GLU A 189 -2.92 4.67 19.16
N GLU A 190 -3.45 5.31 20.22
CA GLU A 190 -4.63 4.83 20.94
C GLU A 190 -5.91 4.93 20.10
N GLY A 191 -5.96 5.89 19.17
CA GLY A 191 -7.09 6.12 18.28
C GLY A 191 -7.12 5.20 17.05
N ILE A 192 -6.04 4.49 16.72
CA ILE A 192 -5.95 3.70 15.48
C ILE A 192 -6.98 2.56 15.46
N ILE A 193 -7.01 1.70 16.47
CA ILE A 193 -7.97 0.58 16.52
C ILE A 193 -9.42 1.05 16.56
N PRO A 194 -9.79 2.08 17.36
CA PRO A 194 -11.10 2.70 17.27
C PRO A 194 -11.49 3.18 15.87
N GLU A 195 -10.54 3.79 15.11
CA GLU A 195 -10.85 4.27 13.76
C GLU A 195 -11.02 3.12 12.76
N PHE A 196 -10.21 2.06 12.84
CA PHE A 196 -10.41 0.83 12.06
C PHE A 196 -11.76 0.18 12.38
N LYS A 197 -12.13 0.08 13.66
CA LYS A 197 -13.42 -0.45 14.08
C LYS A 197 -14.59 0.34 13.48
N LYS A 198 -14.55 1.66 13.62
CA LYS A 198 -15.56 2.57 13.06
C LYS A 198 -15.67 2.41 11.53
N THR A 199 -14.52 2.31 10.82
CA THR A 199 -14.49 2.14 9.38
C THR A 199 -15.15 0.84 8.94
N ILE A 200 -14.89 -0.27 9.64
CA ILE A 200 -15.52 -1.57 9.36
C ILE A 200 -17.03 -1.51 9.66
N GLU A 201 -17.44 -0.87 10.76
CA GLU A 201 -18.86 -0.70 11.10
C GLU A 201 -19.61 0.10 10.02
N ILE A 202 -19.01 1.17 9.51
CA ILE A 202 -19.57 1.91 8.37
C ILE A 202 -19.66 0.99 7.14
N GLY A 203 -18.58 0.28 6.81
CA GLY A 203 -18.54 -0.63 5.66
C GLY A 203 -19.62 -1.72 5.70
N ARG A 204 -19.99 -2.22 6.88
CA ARG A 204 -21.06 -3.21 7.06
C ARG A 204 -22.44 -2.71 6.61
N ASN A 205 -22.64 -1.39 6.55
CA ASN A 205 -23.91 -0.80 6.13
C ASN A 205 -24.05 -0.62 4.61
N PHE A 206 -22.99 -0.85 3.82
CA PHE A 206 -23.00 -0.55 2.38
C PHE A 206 -23.54 -1.70 1.54
N SER A 207 -22.90 -2.82 1.51
CA SER A 207 -23.29 -3.93 0.64
C SER A 207 -22.88 -5.27 1.23
N ASP A 208 -23.43 -6.35 0.68
CA ASP A 208 -23.06 -7.72 1.07
C ASP A 208 -21.56 -8.01 0.84
N VAL A 209 -20.96 -7.30 -0.12
CA VAL A 209 -19.53 -7.36 -0.44
C VAL A 209 -18.96 -5.95 -0.44
N ASN A 210 -18.19 -5.61 0.58
CA ASN A 210 -17.52 -4.32 0.68
C ASN A 210 -16.00 -4.50 0.70
N VAL A 211 -15.29 -3.55 0.12
CA VAL A 211 -13.81 -3.48 0.14
C VAL A 211 -13.38 -2.23 0.88
N ILE A 212 -12.49 -2.38 1.84
CA ILE A 212 -11.81 -1.30 2.55
C ILE A 212 -10.34 -1.36 2.15
N SER A 213 -9.86 -0.37 1.42
CA SER A 213 -8.46 -0.28 1.00
C SER A 213 -7.61 0.33 2.11
N VAL A 214 -6.57 -0.39 2.51
CA VAL A 214 -5.62 0.02 3.55
C VAL A 214 -4.22 0.15 2.95
N ILE A 215 -3.61 1.31 3.10
CA ILE A 215 -2.21 1.56 2.82
C ILE A 215 -1.46 1.66 4.14
N TRP A 216 -0.41 0.86 4.28
CA TRP A 216 0.57 0.98 5.36
C TRP A 216 1.95 0.95 4.73
N HIS A 217 2.61 2.12 4.59
CA HIS A 217 3.87 2.23 3.84
C HIS A 217 4.96 1.35 4.44
N ASP A 218 5.81 0.80 3.59
CA ASP A 218 6.89 -0.10 4.02
C ASP A 218 7.87 0.55 4.99
N ASN A 219 8.04 1.85 4.90
CA ASN A 219 9.02 2.62 5.67
C ASN A 219 8.53 3.06 7.06
N VAL A 220 7.26 2.84 7.45
CA VAL A 220 6.71 3.41 8.71
C VAL A 220 6.75 2.47 9.90
N LEU A 221 7.01 1.18 9.73
CA LEU A 221 6.84 0.16 10.78
C LEU A 221 7.59 0.46 12.08
N LYS A 222 8.76 1.11 12.00
CA LYS A 222 9.56 1.50 13.17
C LYS A 222 9.22 2.89 13.72
N MET A 223 8.33 3.63 13.03
CA MET A 223 7.87 4.92 13.49
C MET A 223 6.78 4.76 14.56
N LYS A 224 6.63 5.80 15.40
CA LYS A 224 5.45 5.96 16.27
C LYS A 224 4.20 5.88 15.39
N GLY A 225 3.21 5.14 15.83
CA GLY A 225 2.03 4.86 15.03
C GLY A 225 2.24 3.72 14.03
N GLY A 226 3.33 3.69 13.27
CA GLY A 226 3.64 2.59 12.33
C GLY A 226 3.70 1.22 13.00
N ARG A 227 4.21 1.16 14.22
CA ARG A 227 4.24 -0.04 15.08
C ARG A 227 2.86 -0.58 15.47
N MET A 228 1.81 0.19 15.24
CA MET A 228 0.43 -0.29 15.45
C MET A 228 0.01 -1.35 14.44
N TYR A 229 0.81 -1.60 13.40
CA TYR A 229 0.49 -2.55 12.34
C TYR A 229 0.14 -3.95 12.86
N GLU A 230 0.92 -4.48 13.79
CA GLU A 230 0.65 -5.80 14.38
C GLU A 230 -0.71 -5.83 15.10
N LYS A 231 -1.04 -4.80 15.89
CA LYS A 231 -2.34 -4.69 16.56
C LYS A 231 -3.50 -4.52 15.57
N ILE A 232 -3.26 -3.86 14.43
CA ILE A 232 -4.23 -3.78 13.34
C ILE A 232 -4.52 -5.18 12.78
N LEU A 233 -3.47 -5.98 12.52
CA LEU A 233 -3.64 -7.34 12.04
C LEU A 233 -4.38 -8.22 13.06
N GLU A 234 -4.02 -8.15 14.34
CA GLU A 234 -4.73 -8.84 15.43
C GLU A 234 -6.21 -8.49 15.44
N PHE A 235 -6.52 -7.18 15.38
CA PHE A 235 -7.90 -6.72 15.37
C PHE A 235 -8.66 -7.20 14.13
N LEU A 236 -8.11 -7.04 12.93
CA LEU A 236 -8.77 -7.41 11.68
C LEU A 236 -9.00 -8.92 11.58
N THR A 237 -8.04 -9.73 11.99
CA THR A 237 -8.16 -11.20 11.94
C THR A 237 -9.04 -11.77 13.05
N SER A 238 -9.35 -11.00 14.09
CA SER A 238 -10.32 -11.39 15.14
C SER A 238 -11.78 -11.21 14.73
N GLN A 239 -12.05 -10.57 13.58
CA GLN A 239 -13.41 -10.34 13.09
C GLN A 239 -13.86 -11.47 12.16
N ASP A 240 -14.92 -12.20 12.50
CA ASP A 240 -15.41 -13.37 11.73
C ASP A 240 -15.89 -13.00 10.31
N ASP A 241 -16.32 -11.76 10.11
CA ASP A 241 -16.84 -11.27 8.82
C ASP A 241 -15.82 -10.45 8.01
N VAL A 242 -14.56 -10.43 8.43
CA VAL A 242 -13.46 -9.71 7.75
C VAL A 242 -12.48 -10.68 7.12
N LYS A 243 -12.06 -10.39 5.89
CA LYS A 243 -11.03 -11.15 5.17
C LYS A 243 -10.01 -10.23 4.53
N ILE A 244 -8.74 -10.43 4.87
CA ILE A 244 -7.62 -9.65 4.33
C ILE A 244 -7.10 -10.35 3.07
N LEU A 245 -7.00 -9.63 1.96
CA LEU A 245 -6.58 -10.18 0.67
C LEU A 245 -5.70 -9.19 -0.12
N PRO A 246 -4.74 -9.71 -0.93
CA PRO A 246 -4.07 -8.91 -1.94
C PRO A 246 -5.02 -8.60 -3.11
N GLY A 247 -4.71 -7.58 -3.90
CA GLY A 247 -5.53 -7.15 -5.04
C GLY A 247 -5.76 -8.25 -6.07
N LYS A 248 -4.74 -9.07 -6.36
CA LYS A 248 -4.86 -10.21 -7.30
C LYS A 248 -5.96 -11.21 -6.93
N ASP A 249 -6.26 -11.37 -5.65
CA ASP A 249 -7.30 -12.30 -5.20
C ASP A 249 -8.66 -11.62 -5.08
N LEU A 250 -8.68 -10.34 -4.69
CA LEU A 250 -9.90 -9.54 -4.71
C LEU A 250 -10.52 -9.45 -6.10
N VAL A 251 -9.74 -9.17 -7.13
CA VAL A 251 -10.27 -9.06 -8.50
C VAL A 251 -10.87 -10.37 -9.03
N LYS A 252 -10.54 -11.53 -8.46
CA LYS A 252 -11.18 -12.82 -8.79
C LYS A 252 -12.56 -12.96 -8.17
N ILE A 253 -12.75 -12.38 -6.99
CA ILE A 253 -14.03 -12.43 -6.26
C ILE A 253 -15.04 -11.44 -6.83
N LEU A 254 -14.55 -10.30 -7.36
CA LEU A 254 -15.37 -9.19 -7.84
C LEU A 254 -15.68 -9.24 -9.35
N LYS A 255 -15.31 -10.32 -10.03
CA LYS A 255 -15.58 -10.54 -11.47
C LYS A 255 -17.01 -10.94 -11.76
#